data_d3fde2829f8e488c9f80770c72407ec5
#
_entry.id   d3fde2829f8e488c9f80770c72407ec5
#
_cell.length_a   1.000
_cell.length_b   1.000
_cell.length_c   1.000
_cell.angle_alpha   90.00
_cell.angle_beta   90.00
_cell.angle_gamma   90.00
#
_symmetry.space_group_name_H-M   'P 1'
#
loop_
_entity.id
_entity.type
_entity.pdbx_description
1 polymer ?
#
loop_
_entity_poly.entity_id
_entity_poly.type
_entity_poly.pdbx_seq_one_letter_code
_entity_poly.pdbx_strand_id
1 'polypeptide(L)'
;MHWIPTKMALLVASVSAALVLSACGGGGSDTTAKVTYTSLVSFGDSLSDVGTYKVGAIAAVGGGQFTVNGTTTGPVNWTELLAGQINVAAPCPAQTGLLSNIPQIPLVAVSPNANCTNYAQGSSRVTLLAGPNSVALQSAPANASNIGLMAVPLVTQFATHLATHGNYTGTELVTVMAGANDVFMHITAVSAVSTYVAAATGGTATSTQIAQALGAAQASAFYAGWTNTEIAAVSAPNASAINAAATAAVTHMGAHAVTLAGYIQASVIGKGAKHVVVVNIPSIENTPFGQGSGAQALLRSMVTTFNSTLKTALDGTAGLLLVDAYTQGVAQYTNPAQYGITNVTVPACSSAAPSASNPAGNILAGSSLACTVNNTLSGVDVSTYFYADTVHPTPAGYKLLDRYVAEQMAKVGWI
;
A
#
# COMPACT_ATOMS: atom_id res chain seq x y z
N MET A 1 -57.22 -6.58 -75.70
CA MET A 1 -56.65 -5.97 -76.96
C MET A 1 -55.21 -5.62 -76.61
N HIS A 2 -54.37 -6.48 -77.12
CA HIS A 2 -53.20 -6.20 -77.97
C HIS A 2 -52.07 -5.43 -77.26
N TRP A 3 -50.86 -5.80 -77.22
CA TRP A 3 -50.02 -6.79 -77.83
C TRP A 3 -48.62 -6.68 -77.25
N ILE A 4 -47.96 -7.77 -77.07
CA ILE A 4 -46.52 -7.99 -76.82
C ILE A 4 -45.81 -7.72 -78.17
N PRO A 5 -44.52 -7.60 -78.39
CA PRO A 5 -43.32 -7.82 -77.57
C PRO A 5 -42.19 -6.78 -77.85
N THR A 6 -41.06 -6.82 -77.18
CA THR A 6 -39.84 -7.32 -77.82
C THR A 6 -38.64 -7.31 -76.84
N LYS A 7 -37.97 -8.42 -76.92
CA LYS A 7 -36.66 -8.74 -76.39
C LYS A 7 -35.57 -7.76 -76.85
N MET A 8 -34.67 -7.41 -75.99
CA MET A 8 -33.25 -7.26 -76.34
C MET A 8 -32.47 -7.32 -75.03
N ALA A 9 -31.91 -8.44 -74.79
CA ALA A 9 -30.52 -8.87 -74.96
C ALA A 9 -29.56 -8.24 -73.99
N LEU A 10 -29.27 -9.06 -73.03
CA LEU A 10 -28.01 -9.18 -72.25
C LEU A 10 -26.82 -8.46 -72.88
N LEU A 11 -26.21 -7.63 -72.06
CA LEU A 11 -24.76 -7.51 -71.98
C LEU A 11 -24.39 -7.56 -70.52
N VAL A 12 -24.00 -8.75 -70.11
CA VAL A 12 -23.33 -9.02 -68.83
C VAL A 12 -21.95 -8.38 -68.96
N ALA A 13 -21.82 -7.17 -68.46
CA ALA A 13 -20.52 -6.62 -68.11
C ALA A 13 -20.22 -7.16 -66.74
N SER A 14 -19.54 -8.28 -66.69
CA SER A 14 -18.82 -8.78 -65.51
C SER A 14 -17.70 -7.79 -65.14
N VAL A 15 -18.08 -6.74 -64.45
CA VAL A 15 -17.12 -5.97 -63.68
C VAL A 15 -16.75 -6.88 -62.50
N SER A 16 -15.69 -7.61 -62.69
CA SER A 16 -14.93 -8.21 -61.59
C SER A 16 -14.49 -7.06 -60.72
N ALA A 17 -15.30 -6.71 -59.72
CA ALA A 17 -14.85 -5.99 -58.57
C ALA A 17 -13.85 -6.91 -57.87
N ALA A 18 -12.58 -6.77 -58.23
CA ALA A 18 -11.49 -7.14 -57.40
C ALA A 18 -11.64 -6.28 -56.12
N LEU A 19 -12.42 -6.78 -55.20
CA LEU A 19 -12.31 -6.43 -53.81
C LEU A 19 -10.86 -6.72 -53.45
N VAL A 20 -10.05 -5.72 -53.59
CA VAL A 20 -8.81 -5.60 -52.84
C VAL A 20 -9.27 -5.59 -51.39
N LEU A 21 -9.38 -6.76 -50.81
CA LEU A 21 -9.18 -6.99 -49.39
C LEU A 21 -7.73 -6.55 -49.17
N SER A 22 -7.51 -5.25 -49.09
CA SER A 22 -6.46 -4.72 -48.25
C SER A 22 -6.88 -5.19 -46.85
N ALA A 23 -6.57 -6.46 -46.56
CA ALA A 23 -6.34 -6.89 -45.22
C ALA A 23 -5.48 -5.80 -44.62
N CYS A 24 -6.08 -5.00 -43.76
CA CYS A 24 -5.37 -4.32 -42.71
C CYS A 24 -4.73 -5.42 -41.84
N GLY A 25 -3.75 -6.08 -42.39
CA GLY A 25 -2.71 -6.79 -41.71
C GLY A 25 -1.74 -5.76 -41.16
N GLY A 26 -2.27 -4.76 -40.49
CA GLY A 26 -1.54 -3.86 -39.59
C GLY A 26 -1.50 -4.47 -38.20
N GLY A 27 -1.34 -5.77 -38.08
CA GLY A 27 -0.69 -6.37 -36.95
C GLY A 27 0.80 -6.08 -37.09
N GLY A 28 1.21 -4.86 -36.88
CA GLY A 28 2.55 -4.59 -36.43
C GLY A 28 2.68 -5.39 -35.15
N SER A 29 3.25 -6.61 -35.24
CA SER A 29 3.83 -7.24 -34.07
C SER A 29 4.76 -6.18 -33.52
N ASP A 30 4.42 -5.65 -32.35
CA ASP A 30 5.30 -4.75 -31.62
C ASP A 30 6.59 -5.54 -31.41
N THR A 31 7.61 -5.22 -32.24
CA THR A 31 8.91 -5.89 -32.21
C THR A 31 9.81 -5.29 -31.13
N THR A 32 9.23 -4.43 -30.28
CA THR A 32 9.92 -3.91 -29.10
C THR A 32 10.26 -5.11 -28.22
N ALA A 33 11.54 -5.38 -28.05
CA ALA A 33 12.00 -6.49 -27.23
C ALA A 33 11.47 -6.25 -25.80
N LYS A 34 10.65 -7.18 -25.31
CA LYS A 34 10.21 -7.16 -23.91
C LYS A 34 11.44 -7.21 -23.01
N VAL A 35 11.46 -6.37 -21.97
CA VAL A 35 12.54 -6.39 -21.00
C VAL A 35 12.57 -7.75 -20.32
N THR A 36 13.74 -8.37 -20.27
CA THR A 36 13.95 -9.61 -19.50
C THR A 36 14.55 -9.23 -18.17
N TYR A 37 13.82 -9.56 -17.09
CA TYR A 37 14.28 -9.31 -15.73
C TYR A 37 15.00 -10.54 -15.15
N THR A 38 15.98 -10.30 -14.29
CA THR A 38 16.70 -11.36 -13.56
C THR A 38 16.13 -11.59 -12.17
N SER A 39 15.53 -10.55 -11.57
CA SER A 39 14.94 -10.60 -10.22
C SER A 39 13.97 -9.44 -10.00
N LEU A 40 13.20 -9.54 -8.93
CA LEU A 40 12.38 -8.47 -8.37
C LEU A 40 12.98 -8.03 -7.04
N VAL A 41 13.26 -6.73 -6.89
CA VAL A 41 13.68 -6.10 -5.63
C VAL A 41 12.55 -5.20 -5.15
N SER A 42 12.04 -5.44 -3.94
CA SER A 42 10.87 -4.70 -3.43
C SER A 42 11.18 -3.97 -2.14
N PHE A 43 10.79 -2.69 -2.10
CA PHE A 43 10.87 -1.82 -0.93
C PHE A 43 9.47 -1.27 -0.62
N GLY A 44 9.13 -1.22 0.67
CA GLY A 44 7.81 -0.71 1.01
C GLY A 44 7.35 -1.02 2.42
N ASP A 45 6.04 -0.98 2.54
CA ASP A 45 5.32 -1.23 3.78
C ASP A 45 4.49 -2.55 3.71
N SER A 46 3.41 -2.63 4.51
CA SER A 46 2.53 -3.80 4.57
C SER A 46 1.92 -4.21 3.24
N LEU A 47 1.71 -3.25 2.32
CA LEU A 47 1.13 -3.54 1.01
C LEU A 47 2.07 -4.35 0.10
N SER A 48 3.37 -4.33 0.37
CA SER A 48 4.39 -5.06 -0.39
C SER A 48 5.10 -6.16 0.44
N ASP A 49 4.74 -6.33 1.72
CA ASP A 49 5.33 -7.33 2.63
C ASP A 49 4.86 -8.74 2.29
N VAL A 50 5.80 -9.63 1.96
CA VAL A 50 5.52 -11.02 1.55
C VAL A 50 5.70 -12.04 2.67
N GLY A 51 5.75 -11.59 3.92
CA GLY A 51 5.77 -12.47 5.08
C GLY A 51 6.90 -12.21 6.08
N THR A 52 7.36 -10.99 6.23
CA THR A 52 8.32 -10.56 7.29
C THR A 52 7.87 -11.04 8.67
N TYR A 53 6.57 -11.03 8.94
CA TYR A 53 5.98 -11.40 10.22
C TYR A 53 5.34 -12.80 10.22
N LYS A 54 5.61 -13.62 9.21
CA LYS A 54 5.14 -15.04 9.15
C LYS A 54 6.00 -15.92 10.07
N VAL A 55 6.00 -15.60 11.37
CA VAL A 55 6.83 -16.25 12.40
C VAL A 55 6.04 -16.50 13.68
N GLY A 56 6.52 -17.40 14.50
CA GLY A 56 5.98 -17.68 15.85
C GLY A 56 4.48 -17.86 15.88
N ALA A 57 3.82 -17.14 16.78
CA ALA A 57 2.39 -17.21 16.98
C ALA A 57 1.56 -16.76 15.76
N ILE A 58 2.10 -15.82 14.94
CA ILE A 58 1.42 -15.37 13.72
C ILE A 58 1.39 -16.49 12.67
N ALA A 59 2.52 -17.14 12.43
CA ALA A 59 2.58 -18.29 11.53
C ALA A 59 1.73 -19.46 12.02
N ALA A 60 1.69 -19.70 13.34
CA ALA A 60 0.91 -20.77 13.95
C ALA A 60 -0.62 -20.62 13.73
N VAL A 61 -1.11 -19.40 13.53
CA VAL A 61 -2.52 -19.16 13.18
C VAL A 61 -2.75 -19.12 11.66
N GLY A 62 -1.71 -19.38 10.85
CA GLY A 62 -1.80 -19.36 9.39
C GLY A 62 -1.70 -17.97 8.78
N GLY A 63 -1.36 -16.95 9.57
CA GLY A 63 -1.16 -15.55 9.15
C GLY A 63 0.25 -15.28 8.63
N GLY A 64 0.56 -14.01 8.46
CA GLY A 64 1.91 -13.52 8.15
C GLY A 64 2.02 -12.56 6.99
N GLN A 65 0.97 -12.43 6.17
CA GLN A 65 0.83 -11.38 5.16
C GLN A 65 -0.39 -10.50 5.49
N PHE A 66 -0.35 -9.26 5.05
CA PHE A 66 -1.42 -8.28 5.32
C PHE A 66 -2.57 -8.42 4.31
N THR A 67 -3.31 -9.53 4.46
CA THR A 67 -4.43 -9.91 3.56
C THR A 67 -5.29 -10.98 4.23
N VAL A 68 -6.21 -11.62 3.50
CA VAL A 68 -6.82 -12.90 3.95
C VAL A 68 -5.87 -14.02 3.54
N ASN A 69 -5.17 -14.59 4.52
CA ASN A 69 -4.19 -15.65 4.32
C ASN A 69 -4.87 -17.01 4.04
N GLY A 70 -4.17 -17.90 3.34
CA GLY A 70 -4.65 -19.27 3.09
C GLY A 70 -5.78 -19.39 2.07
N THR A 71 -6.07 -18.36 1.28
CA THR A 71 -7.08 -18.38 0.21
C THR A 71 -6.64 -19.19 -1.00
N THR A 72 -5.33 -19.27 -1.21
CA THR A 72 -4.68 -20.02 -2.30
C THR A 72 -3.40 -20.66 -1.81
N THR A 73 -2.86 -21.62 -2.57
CA THR A 73 -1.50 -22.16 -2.37
C THR A 73 -0.44 -21.35 -3.13
N GLY A 74 -0.87 -20.35 -3.89
CA GLY A 74 -0.03 -19.50 -4.73
C GLY A 74 0.09 -18.06 -4.22
N PRO A 75 0.65 -17.17 -5.06
CA PRO A 75 0.86 -15.76 -4.75
C PRO A 75 -0.44 -15.04 -4.38
N VAL A 76 -0.37 -14.17 -3.38
CA VAL A 76 -1.50 -13.36 -2.91
C VAL A 76 -1.19 -11.87 -2.85
N ASN A 77 0.09 -11.50 -2.65
CA ASN A 77 0.53 -10.10 -2.66
C ASN A 77 0.82 -9.65 -4.12
N TRP A 78 0.62 -8.38 -4.42
CA TRP A 78 0.82 -7.85 -5.77
C TRP A 78 2.27 -8.02 -6.29
N THR A 79 3.28 -7.96 -5.41
CA THR A 79 4.68 -8.18 -5.81
C THR A 79 4.96 -9.64 -6.14
N GLU A 80 4.30 -10.59 -5.47
CA GLU A 80 4.36 -12.02 -5.79
C GLU A 80 3.72 -12.31 -7.15
N LEU A 81 2.56 -11.69 -7.41
CA LEU A 81 1.84 -11.82 -8.68
C LEU A 81 2.66 -11.23 -9.84
N LEU A 82 3.23 -10.03 -9.63
CA LEU A 82 4.08 -9.36 -10.62
C LEU A 82 5.35 -10.18 -10.93
N ALA A 83 5.98 -10.78 -9.94
CA ALA A 83 7.13 -11.67 -10.14
C ALA A 83 6.79 -12.83 -11.09
N GLY A 84 5.60 -13.42 -10.94
CA GLY A 84 5.09 -14.43 -11.87
C GLY A 84 4.90 -13.91 -13.29
N GLN A 85 4.39 -12.70 -13.46
CA GLN A 85 4.17 -12.08 -14.78
C GLN A 85 5.48 -11.78 -15.52
N ILE A 86 6.51 -11.35 -14.80
CA ILE A 86 7.83 -11.06 -15.39
C ILE A 86 8.76 -12.29 -15.40
N ASN A 87 8.24 -13.45 -15.01
CA ASN A 87 8.92 -14.75 -15.02
C ASN A 87 10.24 -14.76 -14.21
N VAL A 88 10.21 -14.19 -13.00
CA VAL A 88 11.29 -14.27 -12.02
C VAL A 88 10.88 -15.09 -10.80
N ALA A 89 11.86 -15.46 -9.97
CA ALA A 89 11.60 -16.18 -8.73
C ALA A 89 10.61 -15.42 -7.82
N ALA A 90 9.75 -16.16 -7.14
CA ALA A 90 8.85 -15.60 -6.17
C ALA A 90 9.62 -14.85 -5.07
N PRO A 91 9.21 -13.62 -4.71
CA PRO A 91 9.89 -12.85 -3.68
C PRO A 91 9.77 -13.50 -2.31
N CYS A 92 10.81 -13.36 -1.50
CA CYS A 92 10.83 -13.77 -0.10
C CYS A 92 11.34 -12.61 0.77
N PRO A 93 10.94 -12.55 2.08
CA PRO A 93 11.31 -11.45 2.93
C PRO A 93 12.81 -11.44 3.24
N ALA A 94 13.48 -10.29 3.07
CA ALA A 94 14.91 -10.11 3.35
C ALA A 94 15.26 -10.27 4.84
N GLN A 95 14.27 -10.19 5.70
CA GLN A 95 14.38 -10.58 7.12
C GLN A 95 13.01 -10.97 7.67
N THR A 96 13.04 -11.77 8.74
CA THR A 96 11.83 -12.13 9.50
C THR A 96 12.04 -11.85 10.98
N GLY A 97 10.97 -11.63 11.74
CA GLY A 97 11.01 -11.43 13.19
C GLY A 97 9.76 -10.76 13.72
N LEU A 98 9.62 -10.74 15.05
CA LEU A 98 8.50 -10.07 15.72
C LEU A 98 8.96 -9.68 17.13
N LEU A 99 8.99 -8.39 17.44
CA LEU A 99 9.56 -7.87 18.70
C LEU A 99 8.45 -7.55 19.71
N SER A 100 7.46 -8.42 19.81
CA SER A 100 6.28 -8.24 20.67
C SER A 100 6.66 -8.13 22.14
N ASN A 101 5.97 -7.24 22.87
CA ASN A 101 5.94 -7.18 24.33
C ASN A 101 4.61 -7.67 24.93
N ILE A 102 3.78 -8.34 24.11
CA ILE A 102 2.53 -8.96 24.52
C ILE A 102 2.82 -10.40 24.97
N PRO A 103 2.53 -10.80 26.23
CA PRO A 103 2.87 -12.13 26.71
C PRO A 103 2.28 -13.30 25.89
N GLN A 104 1.10 -13.09 25.29
CA GLN A 104 0.40 -14.11 24.48
C GLN A 104 0.94 -14.23 23.05
N ILE A 105 1.78 -13.28 22.63
CA ILE A 105 2.45 -13.29 21.33
C ILE A 105 3.96 -13.19 21.59
N PRO A 106 4.65 -14.30 21.85
CA PRO A 106 6.06 -14.27 22.22
C PRO A 106 6.93 -13.61 21.13
N LEU A 107 7.95 -12.91 21.59
CA LEU A 107 8.98 -12.34 20.73
C LEU A 107 9.65 -13.43 19.88
N VAL A 108 9.87 -13.13 18.62
CA VAL A 108 10.72 -13.93 17.70
C VAL A 108 11.88 -13.06 17.25
N ALA A 109 13.10 -13.50 17.52
CA ALA A 109 14.31 -12.77 17.16
C ALA A 109 14.38 -12.48 15.65
N VAL A 110 14.96 -11.32 15.33
CA VAL A 110 15.18 -10.92 13.93
C VAL A 110 16.17 -11.86 13.26
N SER A 111 15.79 -12.41 12.11
CA SER A 111 16.62 -13.29 11.30
C SER A 111 16.75 -12.72 9.88
N PRO A 112 17.93 -12.25 9.47
CA PRO A 112 18.15 -11.78 8.10
C PRO A 112 18.20 -12.96 7.12
N ASN A 113 17.77 -12.71 5.87
CA ASN A 113 17.87 -13.63 4.76
C ASN A 113 18.50 -12.92 3.55
N ALA A 114 19.80 -13.03 3.42
CA ALA A 114 20.57 -12.36 2.37
C ALA A 114 20.25 -12.82 0.93
N ASN A 115 19.56 -13.95 0.76
CA ASN A 115 19.16 -14.44 -0.56
C ASN A 115 17.81 -13.85 -1.03
N CYS A 116 17.11 -13.12 -0.16
CA CYS A 116 15.81 -12.55 -0.44
C CYS A 116 15.90 -11.04 -0.64
N THR A 117 15.15 -10.53 -1.61
CA THR A 117 15.21 -9.12 -2.04
C THR A 117 13.89 -8.35 -1.83
N ASN A 118 12.96 -8.90 -1.06
CA ASN A 118 11.80 -8.14 -0.59
C ASN A 118 12.11 -7.58 0.81
N TYR A 119 12.33 -6.26 0.87
CA TYR A 119 12.65 -5.51 2.09
C TYR A 119 11.42 -4.89 2.75
N ALA A 120 10.28 -4.93 2.07
CA ALA A 120 9.04 -4.34 2.54
C ALA A 120 8.60 -4.94 3.88
N GLN A 121 8.15 -4.08 4.80
CA GLN A 121 7.71 -4.50 6.13
C GLN A 121 6.47 -3.74 6.56
N GLY A 122 5.54 -4.44 7.14
CA GLY A 122 4.36 -3.82 7.75
C GLY A 122 4.75 -2.66 8.66
N SER A 123 3.99 -1.58 8.58
CA SER A 123 4.15 -0.34 9.36
C SER A 123 5.37 0.52 9.02
N SER A 124 6.18 0.17 8.02
CA SER A 124 7.32 0.98 7.60
C SER A 124 6.89 2.34 7.09
N ARG A 125 7.58 3.38 7.54
CA ARG A 125 7.47 4.76 7.10
C ARG A 125 8.63 5.12 6.16
N VAL A 126 8.60 6.31 5.59
CA VAL A 126 9.69 6.76 4.72
C VAL A 126 11.02 6.81 5.47
N THR A 127 11.08 7.47 6.64
CA THR A 127 12.34 7.71 7.37
C THR A 127 12.29 7.34 8.86
N LEU A 128 11.12 7.31 9.48
CA LEU A 128 10.99 7.18 10.93
C LEU A 128 10.66 5.73 11.34
N LEU A 129 11.25 5.28 12.44
CA LEU A 129 11.03 3.93 12.99
C LEU A 129 9.64 3.71 13.61
N ALA A 130 9.04 4.79 14.09
CA ALA A 130 7.74 4.74 14.77
C ALA A 130 6.60 4.68 13.78
N GLY A 131 6.25 3.50 13.28
CA GLY A 131 5.02 3.24 12.55
C GLY A 131 3.93 2.59 13.42
N PRO A 132 2.72 2.38 12.92
CA PRO A 132 1.64 1.73 13.68
C PRO A 132 2.06 0.36 14.22
N ASN A 133 1.83 0.08 15.51
CA ASN A 133 2.20 -1.18 16.17
C ASN A 133 3.70 -1.54 16.10
N SER A 134 4.59 -0.58 15.80
CA SER A 134 6.02 -0.83 15.74
C SER A 134 6.64 -0.98 17.14
N VAL A 135 7.77 -1.67 17.19
CA VAL A 135 8.58 -1.82 18.40
C VAL A 135 9.02 -0.46 18.97
N ALA A 136 9.20 0.55 18.13
CA ALA A 136 9.58 1.89 18.56
C ALA A 136 8.56 2.54 19.51
N LEU A 137 7.28 2.17 19.41
CA LEU A 137 6.23 2.67 20.30
C LEU A 137 6.20 1.98 21.67
N GLN A 138 6.97 0.92 21.87
CA GLN A 138 7.07 0.23 23.18
C GLN A 138 7.91 1.00 24.19
N SER A 139 8.69 1.97 23.74
CA SER A 139 9.51 2.85 24.58
C SER A 139 8.81 4.18 24.90
N ALA A 140 9.36 4.96 25.84
CA ALA A 140 8.88 6.30 26.14
C ALA A 140 8.95 7.21 24.90
N PRO A 141 8.00 8.13 24.74
CA PRO A 141 6.91 8.49 25.64
C PRO A 141 5.64 7.61 25.53
N ALA A 142 5.48 6.75 24.51
CA ALA A 142 4.25 5.98 24.33
C ALA A 142 4.12 4.80 25.30
N ASN A 143 5.21 4.06 25.55
CA ASN A 143 5.23 2.85 26.38
C ASN A 143 4.11 1.87 26.01
N ALA A 144 3.84 1.71 24.72
CA ALA A 144 2.71 0.94 24.23
C ALA A 144 2.93 -0.57 24.38
N SER A 145 1.88 -1.29 24.76
CA SER A 145 1.83 -2.75 24.59
C SER A 145 1.35 -3.05 23.18
N ASN A 146 2.21 -3.64 22.35
CA ASN A 146 1.90 -3.94 20.95
C ASN A 146 2.69 -5.14 20.42
N ILE A 147 2.36 -5.59 19.20
CA ILE A 147 2.97 -6.76 18.57
C ILE A 147 4.41 -6.55 18.10
N GLY A 148 4.96 -5.35 18.23
CA GLY A 148 6.37 -5.08 17.99
C GLY A 148 6.80 -5.34 16.56
N LEU A 149 6.08 -4.79 15.57
CA LEU A 149 6.50 -4.83 14.17
C LEU A 149 7.86 -4.11 14.06
N MET A 150 8.80 -4.68 13.32
CA MET A 150 10.13 -4.09 13.13
C MET A 150 10.04 -2.74 12.41
N ALA A 151 9.15 -2.64 11.43
CA ALA A 151 8.82 -1.40 10.71
C ALA A 151 10.06 -0.64 10.21
N VAL A 152 11.03 -1.36 9.65
CA VAL A 152 12.29 -0.77 9.16
C VAL A 152 11.98 0.28 8.09
N PRO A 153 12.38 1.56 8.27
CA PRO A 153 12.07 2.62 7.32
C PRO A 153 12.66 2.36 5.93
N LEU A 154 12.01 2.90 4.89
CA LEU A 154 12.45 2.69 3.50
C LEU A 154 13.89 3.13 3.28
N VAL A 155 14.32 4.24 3.86
CA VAL A 155 15.72 4.70 3.74
C VAL A 155 16.71 3.66 4.26
N THR A 156 16.33 2.92 5.30
CA THR A 156 17.13 1.81 5.85
C THR A 156 17.00 0.56 4.98
N GLN A 157 15.83 0.28 4.41
CA GLN A 157 15.62 -0.83 3.47
C GLN A 157 16.55 -0.68 2.26
N PHE A 158 16.64 0.52 1.65
CA PHE A 158 17.58 0.81 0.56
C PHE A 158 19.03 0.60 0.97
N ALA A 159 19.42 1.11 2.16
CA ALA A 159 20.76 0.95 2.67
C ALA A 159 21.12 -0.52 2.92
N THR A 160 20.18 -1.32 3.44
CA THR A 160 20.36 -2.75 3.66
C THR A 160 20.56 -3.50 2.35
N HIS A 161 19.78 -3.17 1.31
CA HIS A 161 19.99 -3.77 -0.01
C HIS A 161 21.39 -3.50 -0.54
N LEU A 162 21.81 -2.23 -0.52
CA LEU A 162 23.14 -1.83 -1.00
C LEU A 162 24.28 -2.46 -0.19
N ALA A 163 24.11 -2.62 1.11
CA ALA A 163 25.10 -3.28 1.98
C ALA A 163 25.19 -4.78 1.70
N THR A 164 24.09 -5.44 1.33
CA THR A 164 24.02 -6.89 1.14
C THR A 164 24.40 -7.30 -0.29
N HIS A 165 23.90 -6.55 -1.30
CA HIS A 165 24.01 -6.92 -2.72
C HIS A 165 24.89 -5.95 -3.53
N GLY A 166 25.21 -4.78 -2.99
CA GLY A 166 25.93 -3.73 -3.73
C GLY A 166 24.99 -2.94 -4.66
N ASN A 167 25.57 -2.40 -5.73
CA ASN A 167 24.83 -1.65 -6.74
C ASN A 167 23.94 -2.58 -7.59
N TYR A 168 22.85 -2.03 -8.14
CA TYR A 168 22.01 -2.74 -9.10
C TYR A 168 22.75 -3.00 -10.39
N THR A 169 22.46 -4.12 -11.05
CA THR A 169 23.04 -4.50 -12.35
C THR A 169 22.30 -3.84 -13.53
N GLY A 170 21.08 -3.34 -13.26
CA GLY A 170 20.18 -2.74 -14.25
C GLY A 170 19.29 -3.76 -14.97
N THR A 171 19.32 -5.01 -14.54
CA THR A 171 18.46 -6.10 -15.06
C THR A 171 17.35 -6.49 -14.06
N GLU A 172 17.34 -5.91 -12.87
CA GLU A 172 16.28 -6.08 -11.88
C GLU A 172 15.08 -5.19 -12.20
N LEU A 173 13.89 -5.67 -11.90
CA LEU A 173 12.74 -4.80 -11.65
C LEU A 173 12.78 -4.36 -10.18
N VAL A 174 12.76 -3.06 -9.93
CA VAL A 174 12.69 -2.51 -8.57
C VAL A 174 11.31 -1.94 -8.34
N THR A 175 10.66 -2.29 -7.22
CA THR A 175 9.36 -1.72 -6.82
C THR A 175 9.48 -0.94 -5.52
N VAL A 176 8.82 0.21 -5.45
CA VAL A 176 8.77 1.07 -4.26
C VAL A 176 7.33 1.50 -4.01
N MET A 177 6.80 1.23 -2.82
CA MET A 177 5.47 1.68 -2.39
C MET A 177 5.49 2.03 -0.91
N ALA A 178 5.27 3.31 -0.56
CA ALA A 178 5.36 3.79 0.82
C ALA A 178 4.67 5.13 1.05
N GLY A 179 4.56 5.50 2.33
CA GLY A 179 4.02 6.78 2.80
C GLY A 179 2.66 6.65 3.49
N ALA A 180 1.95 5.53 3.31
CA ALA A 180 0.66 5.31 3.98
C ALA A 180 0.81 5.32 5.51
N ASN A 181 1.87 4.74 6.05
CA ASN A 181 2.11 4.73 7.50
C ASN A 181 2.50 6.11 8.05
N ASP A 182 3.08 6.99 7.24
CA ASP A 182 3.25 8.39 7.61
C ASP A 182 1.89 9.08 7.75
N VAL A 183 0.94 8.85 6.83
CA VAL A 183 -0.45 9.34 6.96
C VAL A 183 -1.08 8.85 8.27
N PHE A 184 -0.94 7.55 8.61
CA PHE A 184 -1.55 6.99 9.82
C PHE A 184 -0.95 7.59 11.10
N MET A 185 0.35 7.85 11.14
CA MET A 185 0.97 8.50 12.30
C MET A 185 0.54 9.96 12.43
N HIS A 186 0.42 10.70 11.33
CA HIS A 186 -0.03 12.08 11.35
C HIS A 186 -1.52 12.21 11.73
N ILE A 187 -2.40 11.36 11.19
CA ILE A 187 -3.83 11.41 11.58
C ILE A 187 -4.04 11.02 13.04
N THR A 188 -3.23 10.10 13.57
CA THR A 188 -3.24 9.74 14.99
C THR A 188 -2.84 10.94 15.85
N ALA A 189 -1.83 11.71 15.47
CA ALA A 189 -1.43 12.93 16.18
C ALA A 189 -2.54 13.99 16.16
N VAL A 190 -3.15 14.25 14.98
CA VAL A 190 -4.28 15.20 14.87
C VAL A 190 -5.46 14.78 15.74
N SER A 191 -5.81 13.48 15.72
CA SER A 191 -6.89 12.93 16.55
C SER A 191 -6.61 13.07 18.04
N ALA A 192 -5.37 12.83 18.48
CA ALA A 192 -4.95 13.01 19.87
C ALA A 192 -5.02 14.48 20.32
N VAL A 193 -4.62 15.42 19.45
CA VAL A 193 -4.79 16.88 19.70
C VAL A 193 -6.26 17.25 19.82
N SER A 194 -7.12 16.74 18.93
CA SER A 194 -8.57 16.99 18.98
C SER A 194 -9.17 16.46 20.29
N THR A 195 -8.78 15.28 20.74
CA THR A 195 -9.19 14.67 22.00
C THR A 195 -8.75 15.53 23.20
N TYR A 196 -7.50 16.02 23.18
CA TYR A 196 -7.01 16.93 24.22
C TYR A 196 -7.80 18.23 24.29
N VAL A 197 -8.01 18.88 23.15
CA VAL A 197 -8.78 20.14 23.09
C VAL A 197 -10.20 19.92 23.61
N ALA A 198 -10.88 18.84 23.20
CA ALA A 198 -12.21 18.50 23.66
C ALA A 198 -12.24 18.26 25.20
N ALA A 199 -11.26 17.55 25.76
CA ALA A 199 -11.14 17.35 27.20
C ALA A 199 -10.93 18.67 27.96
N ALA A 200 -10.06 19.54 27.44
CA ALA A 200 -9.70 20.80 28.10
C ALA A 200 -10.82 21.86 28.05
N THR A 201 -11.68 21.82 27.00
CA THR A 201 -12.74 22.84 26.78
C THR A 201 -14.14 22.36 27.11
N GLY A 202 -14.35 21.05 27.23
CA GLY A 202 -15.69 20.45 27.41
C GLY A 202 -16.26 20.54 28.83
N GLY A 203 -15.47 21.00 29.83
CA GLY A 203 -15.92 21.29 31.18
C GLY A 203 -16.26 20.07 32.05
N THR A 204 -16.13 18.84 31.54
CA THR A 204 -16.47 17.59 32.29
C THR A 204 -15.21 16.78 32.70
N ALA A 205 -14.09 17.00 32.05
CA ALA A 205 -12.85 16.29 32.34
C ALA A 205 -12.14 16.84 33.60
N THR A 206 -11.59 15.95 34.41
CA THR A 206 -10.73 16.33 35.54
C THR A 206 -9.38 16.87 35.06
N SER A 207 -8.66 17.62 35.91
CA SER A 207 -7.32 18.09 35.60
C SER A 207 -6.36 16.94 35.23
N THR A 208 -6.49 15.80 35.88
CA THR A 208 -5.71 14.59 35.57
C THR A 208 -6.01 14.06 34.16
N GLN A 209 -7.27 13.98 33.76
CA GLN A 209 -7.66 13.54 32.42
C GLN A 209 -7.18 14.50 31.34
N ILE A 210 -7.25 15.81 31.58
CA ILE A 210 -6.70 16.82 30.68
C ILE A 210 -5.20 16.68 30.52
N ALA A 211 -4.46 16.49 31.62
CA ALA A 211 -3.01 16.29 31.59
C ALA A 211 -2.62 15.01 30.83
N GLN A 212 -3.37 13.91 31.01
CA GLN A 212 -3.17 12.66 30.28
C GLN A 212 -3.42 12.83 28.77
N ALA A 213 -4.49 13.52 28.40
CA ALA A 213 -4.82 13.81 26.99
C ALA A 213 -3.75 14.69 26.35
N LEU A 214 -3.23 15.70 27.05
CA LEU A 214 -2.12 16.53 26.57
C LEU A 214 -0.85 15.68 26.36
N GLY A 215 -0.49 14.84 27.33
CA GLY A 215 0.66 13.93 27.20
C GLY A 215 0.53 12.99 26.00
N ALA A 216 -0.66 12.45 25.74
CA ALA A 216 -0.94 11.62 24.59
C ALA A 216 -0.83 12.40 23.26
N ALA A 217 -1.31 13.64 23.22
CA ALA A 217 -1.19 14.50 22.05
C ALA A 217 0.28 14.83 21.73
N GLN A 218 1.06 15.19 22.73
CA GLN A 218 2.49 15.48 22.58
C GLN A 218 3.29 14.24 22.17
N ALA A 219 3.01 13.08 22.76
CA ALA A 219 3.64 11.81 22.38
C ALA A 219 3.31 11.42 20.93
N SER A 220 2.06 11.55 20.52
CA SER A 220 1.64 11.24 19.15
C SER A 220 2.30 12.19 18.14
N ALA A 221 2.38 13.48 18.45
CA ALA A 221 3.07 14.49 17.62
C ALA A 221 4.58 14.20 17.53
N PHE A 222 5.23 13.83 18.63
CA PHE A 222 6.62 13.43 18.65
C PHE A 222 6.87 12.22 17.74
N TYR A 223 6.08 11.16 17.85
CA TYR A 223 6.22 9.98 17.00
C TYR A 223 5.81 10.23 15.54
N ALA A 224 4.93 11.20 15.28
CA ALA A 224 4.65 11.67 13.93
C ALA A 224 5.87 12.37 13.29
N GLY A 225 6.84 12.82 14.12
CA GLY A 225 8.07 13.51 13.66
C GLY A 225 7.92 15.02 13.64
N TRP A 226 6.96 15.58 14.40
CA TRP A 226 6.77 17.02 14.49
C TRP A 226 7.87 17.69 15.30
N THR A 227 8.22 18.91 14.92
CA THR A 227 9.20 19.74 15.61
C THR A 227 8.71 20.16 16.99
N ASN A 228 9.64 20.52 17.89
CA ASN A 228 9.27 21.05 19.20
C ASN A 228 8.37 22.29 19.11
N THR A 229 8.53 23.14 18.11
CA THR A 229 7.67 24.30 17.85
C THR A 229 6.25 23.87 17.49
N GLU A 230 6.07 22.86 16.64
CA GLU A 230 4.75 22.32 16.29
C GLU A 230 4.10 21.63 17.49
N ILE A 231 4.87 20.85 18.28
CA ILE A 231 4.38 20.23 19.53
C ILE A 231 3.92 21.31 20.52
N ALA A 232 4.66 22.40 20.67
CA ALA A 232 4.24 23.52 21.51
C ALA A 232 2.96 24.18 21.00
N ALA A 233 2.83 24.38 19.71
CA ALA A 233 1.63 24.96 19.09
C ALA A 233 0.36 24.13 19.34
N VAL A 234 0.47 22.80 19.29
CA VAL A 234 -0.67 21.89 19.53
C VAL A 234 -0.95 21.64 21.02
N SER A 235 -0.14 22.16 21.92
CA SER A 235 -0.33 22.07 23.38
C SER A 235 -1.29 23.12 23.91
N ALA A 236 -1.77 24.05 23.10
CA ALA A 236 -2.77 25.04 23.50
C ALA A 236 -4.20 24.42 23.50
N PRO A 237 -5.01 24.63 24.58
CA PRO A 237 -6.33 24.03 24.69
C PRO A 237 -7.41 24.84 23.90
N ASN A 238 -7.25 24.96 22.60
CA ASN A 238 -8.16 25.71 21.76
C ASN A 238 -8.22 25.16 20.30
N ALA A 239 -9.20 25.63 19.54
CA ALA A 239 -9.40 25.21 18.15
C ALA A 239 -8.20 25.49 17.23
N SER A 240 -7.36 26.51 17.54
CA SER A 240 -6.15 26.78 16.72
C SER A 240 -5.15 25.64 16.77
N ALA A 241 -5.07 24.90 17.89
CA ALA A 241 -4.21 23.73 18.03
C ALA A 241 -4.61 22.62 17.04
N ILE A 242 -5.89 22.38 16.81
CA ILE A 242 -6.39 21.40 15.84
C ILE A 242 -6.01 21.82 14.42
N ASN A 243 -6.16 23.11 14.09
CA ASN A 243 -5.78 23.64 12.77
C ASN A 243 -4.25 23.56 12.57
N ALA A 244 -3.45 23.87 13.58
CA ALA A 244 -2.00 23.75 13.57
C ALA A 244 -1.59 22.28 13.33
N ALA A 245 -2.23 21.35 14.04
CA ALA A 245 -2.01 19.91 13.86
C ALA A 245 -2.32 19.43 12.43
N ALA A 246 -3.46 19.83 11.87
CA ALA A 246 -3.84 19.48 10.51
C ALA A 246 -2.85 20.07 9.48
N THR A 247 -2.41 21.32 9.67
CA THR A 247 -1.41 21.97 8.82
C THR A 247 -0.06 21.26 8.90
N ALA A 248 0.42 20.94 10.10
CA ALA A 248 1.65 20.20 10.30
C ALA A 248 1.60 18.83 9.58
N ALA A 249 0.50 18.09 9.75
CA ALA A 249 0.30 16.80 9.11
C ALA A 249 0.45 16.87 7.58
N VAL A 250 -0.22 17.82 6.93
CA VAL A 250 -0.16 17.99 5.47
C VAL A 250 1.24 18.44 5.02
N THR A 251 1.88 19.36 5.76
CA THR A 251 3.23 19.86 5.46
C THR A 251 4.27 18.74 5.52
N HIS A 252 4.23 17.93 6.58
CA HIS A 252 5.14 16.81 6.74
C HIS A 252 4.96 15.75 5.63
N MET A 253 3.73 15.51 5.16
CA MET A 253 3.51 14.59 4.04
C MET A 253 4.22 15.06 2.76
N GLY A 254 4.20 16.35 2.46
CA GLY A 254 4.99 16.92 1.36
C GLY A 254 6.51 16.71 1.56
N ALA A 255 7.02 16.93 2.76
CA ALA A 255 8.43 16.71 3.10
C ALA A 255 8.85 15.23 2.98
N HIS A 256 8.00 14.31 3.43
CA HIS A 256 8.25 12.87 3.26
C HIS A 256 8.32 12.46 1.80
N ALA A 257 7.47 13.04 0.93
CA ALA A 257 7.49 12.77 -0.50
C ALA A 257 8.80 13.25 -1.16
N VAL A 258 9.28 14.46 -0.83
CA VAL A 258 10.58 14.98 -1.31
C VAL A 258 11.72 14.07 -0.86
N THR A 259 11.70 13.67 0.40
CA THR A 259 12.72 12.79 0.99
C THR A 259 12.72 11.42 0.29
N LEU A 260 11.55 10.80 0.08
CA LEU A 260 11.45 9.53 -0.63
C LEU A 260 11.99 9.64 -2.05
N ALA A 261 11.60 10.68 -2.80
CA ALA A 261 12.09 10.91 -4.15
C ALA A 261 13.63 11.03 -4.19
N GLY A 262 14.23 11.81 -3.27
CA GLY A 262 15.67 11.96 -3.16
C GLY A 262 16.38 10.62 -2.91
N TYR A 263 15.85 9.77 -2.04
CA TYR A 263 16.41 8.43 -1.80
C TYR A 263 16.23 7.48 -2.99
N ILE A 264 15.09 7.51 -3.68
CA ILE A 264 14.90 6.73 -4.91
C ILE A 264 15.94 7.14 -5.96
N GLN A 265 16.12 8.43 -6.17
CA GLN A 265 17.10 8.95 -7.13
C GLN A 265 18.55 8.60 -6.73
N ALA A 266 18.91 8.76 -5.46
CA ALA A 266 20.30 8.55 -5.02
C ALA A 266 20.63 7.08 -4.77
N SER A 267 19.74 6.31 -4.15
CA SER A 267 20.01 4.95 -3.64
C SER A 267 19.46 3.85 -4.53
N VAL A 268 18.63 4.16 -5.52
CA VAL A 268 18.09 3.18 -6.47
C VAL A 268 18.58 3.52 -7.88
N ILE A 269 18.11 4.60 -8.48
CA ILE A 269 18.53 5.01 -9.85
C ILE A 269 20.03 5.30 -9.91
N GLY A 270 20.54 6.13 -9.01
CA GLY A 270 21.97 6.50 -8.93
C GLY A 270 22.89 5.33 -8.57
N LYS A 271 22.33 4.18 -8.17
CA LYS A 271 23.03 2.93 -7.89
C LYS A 271 22.85 1.87 -8.99
N GLY A 272 22.31 2.27 -10.16
CA GLY A 272 22.30 1.45 -11.36
C GLY A 272 20.99 0.80 -11.74
N ALA A 273 19.91 0.94 -10.96
CA ALA A 273 18.60 0.43 -11.33
C ALA A 273 18.08 1.17 -12.59
N LYS A 274 17.56 0.42 -13.56
CA LYS A 274 17.07 0.94 -14.85
C LYS A 274 15.57 0.77 -15.06
N HIS A 275 14.93 -0.06 -14.24
CA HIS A 275 13.49 -0.30 -14.30
C HIS A 275 12.93 -0.21 -12.87
N VAL A 276 12.41 0.97 -12.53
CA VAL A 276 11.91 1.27 -11.19
C VAL A 276 10.44 1.66 -11.26
N VAL A 277 9.58 0.83 -10.68
CA VAL A 277 8.15 1.13 -10.50
C VAL A 277 7.95 1.75 -9.14
N VAL A 278 7.47 2.99 -9.11
CA VAL A 278 7.05 3.67 -7.88
C VAL A 278 5.53 3.73 -7.88
N VAL A 279 4.91 3.14 -6.87
CA VAL A 279 3.45 3.19 -6.70
C VAL A 279 3.13 4.25 -5.65
N ASN A 280 2.30 5.23 -5.98
CA ASN A 280 1.90 6.28 -5.05
C ASN A 280 0.90 5.74 -4.00
N ILE A 281 0.62 6.55 -2.97
CA ILE A 281 -0.32 6.16 -1.90
C ILE A 281 -1.74 6.05 -2.49
N PRO A 282 -2.43 4.90 -2.30
CA PRO A 282 -3.85 4.75 -2.67
C PRO A 282 -4.77 5.70 -1.91
N SER A 283 -6.04 5.79 -2.30
CA SER A 283 -7.03 6.65 -1.66
C SER A 283 -7.42 6.15 -0.25
N ILE A 284 -6.64 6.52 0.77
CA ILE A 284 -6.86 6.11 2.17
C ILE A 284 -8.22 6.59 2.68
N GLU A 285 -8.69 7.76 2.27
CA GLU A 285 -10.00 8.31 2.64
C GLU A 285 -11.18 7.43 2.20
N ASN A 286 -10.96 6.55 1.22
CA ASN A 286 -11.98 5.62 0.69
C ASN A 286 -11.89 4.22 1.31
N THR A 287 -10.89 3.94 2.13
CA THR A 287 -10.81 2.67 2.88
C THR A 287 -11.86 2.62 4.00
N PRO A 288 -12.21 1.44 4.54
CA PRO A 288 -13.08 1.36 5.72
C PRO A 288 -12.58 2.20 6.90
N PHE A 289 -11.26 2.30 7.11
CA PHE A 289 -10.65 3.20 8.09
C PHE A 289 -10.96 4.66 7.77
N GLY A 290 -10.74 5.10 6.54
CA GLY A 290 -10.97 6.48 6.13
C GLY A 290 -12.44 6.87 6.26
N GLN A 291 -13.35 6.00 5.85
CA GLN A 291 -14.79 6.20 5.96
C GLN A 291 -15.24 6.33 7.43
N GLY A 292 -14.68 5.52 8.33
CA GLY A 292 -14.99 5.55 9.75
C GLY A 292 -14.28 6.65 10.56
N SER A 293 -13.28 7.32 9.99
CA SER A 293 -12.41 8.25 10.73
C SER A 293 -13.05 9.60 11.06
N GLY A 294 -14.08 10.03 10.32
CA GLY A 294 -14.59 11.41 10.36
C GLY A 294 -13.61 12.48 9.83
N ALA A 295 -12.44 12.07 9.30
CA ALA A 295 -11.36 12.96 8.86
C ALA A 295 -11.01 12.80 7.37
N GLN A 296 -11.94 12.34 6.56
CA GLN A 296 -11.73 12.03 5.14
C GLN A 296 -11.10 13.19 4.34
N ALA A 297 -11.52 14.42 4.59
CA ALA A 297 -10.97 15.59 3.92
C ALA A 297 -9.48 15.80 4.24
N LEU A 298 -9.08 15.62 5.50
CA LEU A 298 -7.69 15.70 5.92
C LEU A 298 -6.85 14.54 5.35
N LEU A 299 -7.37 13.32 5.41
CA LEU A 299 -6.72 12.15 4.81
C LEU A 299 -6.47 12.38 3.31
N ARG A 300 -7.48 12.83 2.57
CA ARG A 300 -7.35 13.20 1.16
C ARG A 300 -6.27 14.26 0.96
N SER A 301 -6.28 15.32 1.77
CA SER A 301 -5.30 16.41 1.67
C SER A 301 -3.86 15.91 1.87
N MET A 302 -3.63 15.08 2.89
CA MET A 302 -2.34 14.47 3.16
C MET A 302 -1.86 13.59 1.99
N VAL A 303 -2.72 12.67 1.53
CA VAL A 303 -2.40 11.73 0.44
C VAL A 303 -2.13 12.47 -0.86
N THR A 304 -2.99 13.40 -1.25
CA THR A 304 -2.82 14.15 -2.52
C THR A 304 -1.61 15.06 -2.47
N THR A 305 -1.27 15.67 -1.33
CA THR A 305 -0.03 16.46 -1.16
C THR A 305 1.19 15.59 -1.33
N PHE A 306 1.23 14.42 -0.67
CA PHE A 306 2.34 13.46 -0.85
C PHE A 306 2.47 13.04 -2.33
N ASN A 307 1.39 12.58 -2.93
CA ASN A 307 1.41 12.03 -4.29
C ASN A 307 1.78 13.07 -5.35
N SER A 308 1.25 14.30 -5.25
CA SER A 308 1.59 15.37 -6.18
C SER A 308 3.04 15.84 -6.02
N THR A 309 3.53 15.92 -4.79
CA THR A 309 4.93 16.28 -4.52
C THR A 309 5.88 15.19 -5.00
N LEU A 310 5.57 13.92 -4.74
CA LEU A 310 6.34 12.77 -5.22
C LEU A 310 6.41 12.76 -6.75
N LYS A 311 5.27 12.95 -7.42
CA LYS A 311 5.20 13.05 -8.88
C LYS A 311 6.10 14.16 -9.41
N THR A 312 6.01 15.36 -8.86
CA THR A 312 6.81 16.51 -9.28
C THR A 312 8.31 16.24 -9.07
N ALA A 313 8.69 15.65 -7.95
CA ALA A 313 10.09 15.38 -7.63
C ALA A 313 10.71 14.23 -8.46
N LEU A 314 9.91 13.32 -8.98
CA LEU A 314 10.35 12.19 -9.81
C LEU A 314 10.12 12.41 -11.31
N ASP A 315 9.49 13.53 -11.70
CA ASP A 315 9.19 13.81 -13.10
C ASP A 315 10.46 13.84 -13.95
N GLY A 316 10.39 13.25 -15.14
CA GLY A 316 11.53 13.16 -16.05
C GLY A 316 12.68 12.23 -15.60
N THR A 317 12.55 11.50 -14.49
CA THR A 317 13.58 10.55 -14.04
C THR A 317 13.63 9.35 -15.00
N ALA A 318 14.72 9.19 -15.71
CA ALA A 318 14.91 8.08 -16.66
C ALA A 318 14.90 6.73 -15.94
N GLY A 319 14.25 5.73 -16.54
CA GLY A 319 14.14 4.37 -15.94
C GLY A 319 13.14 4.26 -14.79
N LEU A 320 12.30 5.27 -14.59
CA LEU A 320 11.28 5.28 -13.55
C LEU A 320 9.87 5.36 -14.15
N LEU A 321 8.98 4.50 -13.66
CA LEU A 321 7.55 4.51 -13.95
C LEU A 321 6.80 4.83 -12.65
N LEU A 322 6.12 5.97 -12.61
CA LEU A 322 5.22 6.32 -11.51
C LEU A 322 3.81 5.79 -11.81
N VAL A 323 3.30 4.93 -10.95
CA VAL A 323 1.97 4.32 -11.06
C VAL A 323 1.00 5.04 -10.13
N ASP A 324 -0.08 5.57 -10.67
CA ASP A 324 -1.10 6.34 -9.93
C ASP A 324 -2.17 5.42 -9.32
N ALA A 325 -1.82 4.73 -8.23
CA ALA A 325 -2.75 3.91 -7.48
C ALA A 325 -3.86 4.71 -6.78
N TYR A 326 -3.65 6.01 -6.55
CA TYR A 326 -4.67 6.89 -5.97
C TYR A 326 -5.89 7.02 -6.89
N THR A 327 -5.67 7.46 -8.13
CA THR A 327 -6.77 7.62 -9.11
C THR A 327 -7.45 6.29 -9.39
N GLN A 328 -6.66 5.20 -9.50
CA GLN A 328 -7.21 3.85 -9.68
C GLN A 328 -8.06 3.41 -8.49
N GLY A 329 -7.61 3.66 -7.26
CA GLY A 329 -8.35 3.35 -6.03
C GLY A 329 -9.67 4.13 -5.93
N VAL A 330 -9.68 5.41 -6.30
CA VAL A 330 -10.92 6.22 -6.39
C VAL A 330 -11.89 5.61 -7.40
N ALA A 331 -11.43 5.19 -8.58
CA ALA A 331 -12.26 4.56 -9.59
C ALA A 331 -12.86 3.22 -9.10
N GLN A 332 -12.06 2.40 -8.44
CA GLN A 332 -12.48 1.12 -7.86
C GLN A 332 -13.50 1.29 -6.75
N TYR A 333 -13.34 2.31 -5.91
CA TYR A 333 -14.31 2.66 -4.87
C TYR A 333 -15.64 3.16 -5.47
N THR A 334 -15.56 4.01 -6.51
CA THR A 334 -16.74 4.64 -7.11
C THR A 334 -17.57 3.66 -7.97
N ASN A 335 -16.89 2.75 -8.67
CA ASN A 335 -17.51 1.81 -9.60
C ASN A 335 -17.00 0.37 -9.36
N PRO A 336 -17.18 -0.22 -8.17
CA PRO A 336 -16.56 -1.49 -7.81
C PRO A 336 -16.98 -2.66 -8.71
N ALA A 337 -18.22 -2.67 -9.18
CA ALA A 337 -18.74 -3.73 -10.06
C ALA A 337 -17.95 -3.87 -11.38
N GLN A 338 -17.39 -2.80 -11.93
CA GLN A 338 -16.53 -2.83 -13.11
C GLN A 338 -15.23 -3.63 -12.89
N TYR A 339 -14.84 -3.79 -11.64
CA TYR A 339 -13.64 -4.51 -11.21
C TYR A 339 -13.96 -5.90 -10.62
N GLY A 340 -15.24 -6.33 -10.69
CA GLY A 340 -15.70 -7.59 -10.13
C GLY A 340 -15.79 -7.56 -8.58
N ILE A 341 -15.83 -6.36 -7.99
CA ILE A 341 -15.92 -6.17 -6.53
C ILE A 341 -17.37 -5.84 -6.15
N THR A 342 -17.86 -6.49 -5.12
CA THR A 342 -19.21 -6.26 -4.56
C THR A 342 -19.17 -5.46 -3.27
N ASN A 343 -18.02 -5.39 -2.59
CA ASN A 343 -17.88 -4.70 -1.31
C ASN A 343 -16.54 -3.96 -1.20
N VAL A 344 -16.61 -2.64 -0.95
CA VAL A 344 -15.47 -1.73 -0.74
C VAL A 344 -15.52 -1.03 0.62
N THR A 345 -16.47 -1.37 1.50
CA THR A 345 -16.73 -0.65 2.75
C THR A 345 -16.60 -1.51 4.00
N VAL A 346 -16.87 -2.81 3.88
CA VAL A 346 -16.83 -3.75 5.01
C VAL A 346 -15.59 -4.64 4.88
N PRO A 347 -14.73 -4.71 5.92
CA PRO A 347 -13.62 -5.66 5.95
C PRO A 347 -14.10 -7.12 5.87
N ALA A 348 -13.32 -7.96 5.18
CA ALA A 348 -13.62 -9.40 5.11
C ALA A 348 -13.28 -10.14 6.42
N CYS A 349 -12.25 -9.68 7.13
CA CYS A 349 -11.79 -10.29 8.37
C CYS A 349 -12.72 -9.99 9.53
N SER A 350 -13.14 -11.02 10.26
CA SER A 350 -13.98 -10.86 11.44
C SER A 350 -13.19 -10.24 12.59
N SER A 351 -13.79 -9.23 13.25
CA SER A 351 -13.28 -8.70 14.53
C SER A 351 -13.66 -9.59 15.73
N ALA A 352 -14.49 -10.61 15.52
CA ALA A 352 -14.79 -11.59 16.56
C ALA A 352 -13.58 -12.51 16.79
N ALA A 353 -13.25 -12.79 18.03
CA ALA A 353 -12.18 -13.70 18.40
C ALA A 353 -12.47 -15.11 17.85
N PRO A 354 -11.58 -15.72 17.06
CA PRO A 354 -11.86 -16.97 16.37
C PRO A 354 -11.94 -18.17 17.32
N SER A 355 -11.22 -18.14 18.46
CA SER A 355 -11.23 -19.23 19.45
C SER A 355 -10.48 -18.84 20.72
N ALA A 356 -10.98 -19.26 21.87
CA ALA A 356 -10.30 -19.10 23.16
C ALA A 356 -8.95 -19.85 23.23
N SER A 357 -8.75 -20.88 22.40
CA SER A 357 -7.51 -21.66 22.32
C SER A 357 -6.42 -21.02 21.45
N ASN A 358 -6.70 -19.90 20.80
CA ASN A 358 -5.77 -19.21 19.92
C ASN A 358 -5.53 -17.75 20.34
N PRO A 359 -4.62 -17.50 21.30
CA PRO A 359 -4.40 -16.17 21.86
C PRO A 359 -3.96 -15.12 20.82
N ALA A 360 -3.09 -15.49 19.88
CA ALA A 360 -2.62 -14.58 18.84
C ALA A 360 -3.76 -14.18 17.89
N GLY A 361 -4.56 -15.14 17.44
CA GLY A 361 -5.74 -14.89 16.61
C GLY A 361 -6.80 -14.05 17.33
N ASN A 362 -6.95 -14.21 18.67
CA ASN A 362 -7.88 -13.41 19.45
C ASN A 362 -7.40 -11.95 19.63
N ILE A 363 -6.11 -11.75 19.93
CA ILE A 363 -5.52 -10.41 20.09
C ILE A 363 -5.51 -9.65 18.77
N LEU A 364 -5.31 -10.36 17.65
CA LEU A 364 -5.25 -9.80 16.31
C LEU A 364 -6.56 -9.97 15.52
N ALA A 365 -7.67 -10.24 16.21
CA ALA A 365 -8.98 -10.37 15.56
C ALA A 365 -9.29 -9.09 14.75
N GLY A 366 -9.69 -9.28 13.50
CA GLY A 366 -9.91 -8.19 12.56
C GLY A 366 -8.67 -7.67 11.85
N SER A 367 -7.45 -8.04 12.26
CA SER A 367 -6.22 -7.68 11.56
C SER A 367 -5.95 -8.64 10.41
N SER A 368 -5.63 -8.10 9.24
CA SER A 368 -5.24 -8.88 8.06
C SER A 368 -3.99 -9.73 8.31
N LEU A 369 -3.11 -9.33 9.23
CA LEU A 369 -1.89 -10.07 9.56
C LEU A 369 -2.17 -11.48 10.11
N ALA A 370 -3.28 -11.68 10.83
CA ALA A 370 -3.71 -12.96 11.39
C ALA A 370 -5.01 -13.48 10.76
N CYS A 371 -5.55 -12.77 9.77
CA CYS A 371 -6.77 -13.17 9.08
C CYS A 371 -6.49 -14.33 8.12
N THR A 372 -7.36 -15.33 8.17
CA THR A 372 -7.36 -16.47 7.27
C THR A 372 -8.77 -16.74 6.75
N VAL A 373 -8.92 -17.63 5.80
CA VAL A 373 -10.25 -18.08 5.32
C VAL A 373 -11.15 -18.61 6.41
N ASN A 374 -10.59 -19.00 7.56
CA ASN A 374 -11.34 -19.59 8.67
C ASN A 374 -11.87 -18.55 9.68
N ASN A 375 -11.45 -17.29 9.57
CA ASN A 375 -11.87 -16.21 10.48
C ASN A 375 -12.33 -14.94 9.73
N THR A 376 -12.83 -15.09 8.53
CA THR A 376 -13.59 -14.05 7.83
C THR A 376 -15.01 -13.91 8.42
N LEU A 377 -15.70 -12.84 8.08
CA LEU A 377 -17.12 -12.69 8.38
C LEU A 377 -17.93 -13.82 7.72
N SER A 378 -19.00 -14.25 8.36
CA SER A 378 -19.88 -15.28 7.80
C SER A 378 -20.49 -14.81 6.48
N GLY A 379 -20.46 -15.68 5.47
CA GLY A 379 -21.03 -15.40 4.15
C GLY A 379 -20.18 -14.49 3.24
N VAL A 380 -18.96 -14.15 3.65
CA VAL A 380 -18.05 -13.36 2.80
C VAL A 380 -17.49 -14.22 1.67
N ASP A 381 -17.62 -13.71 0.44
CA ASP A 381 -16.82 -14.15 -0.70
C ASP A 381 -15.58 -13.25 -0.83
N VAL A 382 -14.44 -13.75 -0.36
CA VAL A 382 -13.16 -13.03 -0.37
C VAL A 382 -12.74 -12.59 -1.79
N SER A 383 -13.23 -13.29 -2.82
CA SER A 383 -12.91 -12.96 -4.22
C SER A 383 -13.60 -11.69 -4.72
N THR A 384 -14.63 -11.20 -4.00
CA THR A 384 -15.41 -10.02 -4.37
C THR A 384 -15.33 -8.89 -3.35
N TYR A 385 -14.66 -9.09 -2.20
CA TYR A 385 -14.38 -8.06 -1.21
C TYR A 385 -13.05 -7.40 -1.52
N PHE A 386 -12.99 -6.06 -1.45
CA PHE A 386 -11.74 -5.34 -1.73
C PHE A 386 -10.79 -5.37 -0.51
N TYR A 387 -11.31 -5.20 0.71
CA TYR A 387 -10.52 -5.06 1.93
C TYR A 387 -10.58 -6.31 2.82
N ALA A 388 -9.41 -6.75 3.27
CA ALA A 388 -9.24 -7.77 4.30
C ALA A 388 -9.54 -7.20 5.69
N ASP A 389 -8.84 -6.15 6.09
CA ASP A 389 -9.11 -5.35 7.28
C ASP A 389 -9.51 -3.91 6.91
N THR A 390 -9.37 -2.96 7.82
CA THR A 390 -9.82 -1.59 7.58
C THR A 390 -9.00 -0.82 6.53
N VAL A 391 -7.83 -1.32 6.13
CA VAL A 391 -6.92 -0.65 5.19
C VAL A 391 -6.26 -1.58 4.16
N HIS A 392 -6.06 -2.87 4.50
CA HIS A 392 -5.32 -3.79 3.65
C HIS A 392 -6.23 -4.55 2.67
N PRO A 393 -5.77 -4.75 1.42
CA PRO A 393 -6.54 -5.49 0.42
C PRO A 393 -6.69 -6.98 0.73
N THR A 394 -7.76 -7.57 0.24
CA THR A 394 -7.86 -9.02 0.04
C THR A 394 -6.94 -9.47 -1.09
N PRO A 395 -6.75 -10.79 -1.33
CA PRO A 395 -6.09 -11.27 -2.54
C PRO A 395 -6.73 -10.75 -3.84
N ALA A 396 -8.06 -10.52 -3.86
CA ALA A 396 -8.74 -9.90 -5.00
C ALA A 396 -8.30 -8.43 -5.20
N GLY A 397 -8.21 -7.65 -4.13
CA GLY A 397 -7.72 -6.27 -4.17
C GLY A 397 -6.25 -6.20 -4.62
N TYR A 398 -5.39 -7.08 -4.14
CA TYR A 398 -4.00 -7.16 -4.60
C TYR A 398 -3.87 -7.57 -6.07
N LYS A 399 -4.72 -8.47 -6.56
CA LYS A 399 -4.77 -8.82 -7.97
C LYS A 399 -5.17 -7.63 -8.87
N LEU A 400 -6.04 -6.75 -8.38
CA LEU A 400 -6.40 -5.53 -9.10
C LEU A 400 -5.21 -4.55 -9.14
N LEU A 401 -4.46 -4.41 -8.05
CA LEU A 401 -3.26 -3.58 -8.02
C LEU A 401 -2.18 -4.11 -8.96
N ASP A 402 -1.88 -5.40 -8.89
CA ASP A 402 -0.93 -6.09 -9.78
C ASP A 402 -1.27 -5.87 -11.25
N ARG A 403 -2.51 -6.14 -11.65
CA ARG A 403 -2.97 -5.93 -13.03
C ARG A 403 -2.79 -4.49 -13.48
N TYR A 404 -3.12 -3.53 -12.62
CA TYR A 404 -2.97 -2.13 -12.95
C TYR A 404 -1.48 -1.74 -13.11
N VAL A 405 -0.60 -2.20 -12.23
CA VAL A 405 0.86 -2.00 -12.36
C VAL A 405 1.36 -2.60 -13.68
N ALA A 406 0.98 -3.84 -13.99
CA ALA A 406 1.37 -4.52 -15.21
C ALA A 406 0.86 -3.78 -16.47
N GLU A 407 -0.37 -3.28 -16.46
CA GLU A 407 -0.91 -2.46 -17.55
C GLU A 407 -0.10 -1.17 -17.76
N GLN A 408 0.36 -0.51 -16.69
CA GLN A 408 1.21 0.67 -16.82
C GLN A 408 2.62 0.31 -17.35
N MET A 409 3.20 -0.81 -16.90
CA MET A 409 4.47 -1.32 -17.42
C MET A 409 4.38 -1.69 -18.90
N ALA A 410 3.27 -2.30 -19.34
CA ALA A 410 3.03 -2.62 -20.75
C ALA A 410 2.96 -1.37 -21.63
N LYS A 411 2.37 -0.27 -21.16
CA LYS A 411 2.30 1.01 -21.90
C LYS A 411 3.66 1.61 -22.21
N VAL A 412 4.67 1.31 -21.39
CA VAL A 412 6.05 1.78 -21.58
C VAL A 412 6.97 0.68 -22.15
N GLY A 413 6.41 -0.45 -22.57
CA GLY A 413 7.14 -1.55 -23.23
C GLY A 413 8.05 -2.37 -22.28
N TRP A 414 7.74 -2.38 -20.98
CA TRP A 414 8.53 -3.12 -19.98
C TRP A 414 8.10 -4.59 -19.83
N ILE A 415 6.86 -4.92 -20.20
CA ILE A 415 6.33 -6.28 -20.24
C ILE A 415 5.45 -6.53 -21.48
#